data_a90f7077ee885d296fd3721a04251d92
#
_entry.id   a90f7077ee885d296fd3721a04251d92
#
_cell.length_a   1.000
_cell.length_b   1.000
_cell.length_c   1.000
_cell.angle_alpha   90.00
_cell.angle_beta   90.00
_cell.angle_gamma   90.00
#
_symmetry.space_group_name_H-M   'P 1'
#
loop_
_entity.id
_entity.type
_entity.pdbx_description
1 polymer ?
#
loop_
_entity_poly.entity_id
_entity_poly.type
_entity_poly.pdbx_seq_one_letter_code
_entity_poly.pdbx_strand_id
1 'polypeptide(L)'
;MTGLTPQRRRLSRRAFLVTAATATVAIVAGGGYALTRPPRVQSGQIVNAWLSLLDDGRVQFVCPAQNLGQGAPFALALILAEEMGADPARVTVVAAPRDAARYGNPDFMSRMVTADSKTTRGYWPLLRLAGAEARKAMIATACRARGWQVVDCAVQAHAVVHRPSGASMSFGD
;
A
#
# COMPACT_ATOMS: atom_id res chain seq x y z
N MET A 1 42.91 45.89 -16.13
CA MET A 1 42.33 44.83 -15.25
C MET A 1 41.23 45.47 -14.42
N THR A 2 40.01 45.43 -14.92
CA THR A 2 38.84 46.05 -14.28
C THR A 2 38.04 44.94 -13.57
N GLY A 3 38.16 44.94 -12.23
CA GLY A 3 37.45 44.00 -11.38
C GLY A 3 35.97 44.37 -11.27
N LEU A 4 35.09 43.51 -11.78
CA LEU A 4 33.65 43.59 -11.60
C LEU A 4 33.29 42.95 -10.25
N THR A 5 32.99 43.79 -9.26
CA THR A 5 32.41 43.36 -7.98
C THR A 5 30.93 42.93 -8.21
N PRO A 6 30.49 41.75 -7.78
CA PRO A 6 29.11 41.36 -7.93
C PRO A 6 28.23 42.19 -6.97
N GLN A 7 27.35 43.01 -7.54
CA GLN A 7 26.37 43.80 -6.81
C GLN A 7 25.30 42.86 -6.20
N ARG A 8 25.35 42.62 -4.89
CA ARG A 8 24.31 41.90 -4.16
C ARG A 8 23.01 42.71 -4.21
N ARG A 9 22.06 42.28 -5.03
CA ARG A 9 20.70 42.84 -5.02
C ARG A 9 20.06 42.51 -3.65
N ARG A 10 19.87 43.53 -2.83
CA ARG A 10 19.07 43.44 -1.61
C ARG A 10 17.60 43.31 -2.00
N LEU A 11 17.00 42.14 -1.74
CA LEU A 11 15.55 41.96 -1.90
C LEU A 11 14.82 42.90 -0.94
N SER A 12 13.88 43.67 -1.44
CA SER A 12 13.06 44.56 -0.61
C SER A 12 12.15 43.68 0.31
N ARG A 13 11.81 44.24 1.49
CA ARG A 13 10.89 43.52 2.43
C ARG A 13 9.59 43.08 1.74
N ARG A 14 9.07 43.89 0.82
CA ARG A 14 7.88 43.55 0.02
C ARG A 14 8.13 42.37 -0.91
N ALA A 15 9.25 42.32 -1.61
CA ALA A 15 9.61 41.19 -2.48
C ALA A 15 9.78 39.90 -1.66
N PHE A 16 10.40 39.99 -0.48
CA PHE A 16 10.53 38.83 0.43
C PHE A 16 9.18 38.31 0.90
N LEU A 17 8.27 39.19 1.33
CA LEU A 17 6.93 38.80 1.81
C LEU A 17 6.08 38.19 0.70
N VAL A 18 6.13 38.75 -0.51
CA VAL A 18 5.41 38.19 -1.67
C VAL A 18 5.95 36.80 -2.03
N THR A 19 7.28 36.65 -2.05
CA THR A 19 7.91 35.35 -2.36
C THR A 19 7.63 34.31 -1.29
N ALA A 20 7.63 34.70 -0.01
CA ALA A 20 7.27 33.80 1.09
C ALA A 20 5.79 33.37 1.04
N ALA A 21 4.87 34.31 0.75
CA ALA A 21 3.45 34.01 0.64
C ALA A 21 3.15 33.08 -0.54
N THR A 22 3.76 33.28 -1.70
CA THR A 22 3.60 32.41 -2.87
C THR A 22 4.20 31.02 -2.65
N ALA A 23 5.35 30.94 -1.98
CA ALA A 23 5.96 29.66 -1.62
C ALA A 23 5.06 28.88 -0.63
N THR A 24 4.48 29.56 0.37
CA THR A 24 3.57 28.93 1.34
C THR A 24 2.31 28.39 0.65
N VAL A 25 1.69 29.17 -0.26
CA VAL A 25 0.53 28.73 -1.04
C VAL A 25 0.88 27.52 -1.91
N ALA A 26 2.05 27.51 -2.55
CA ALA A 26 2.50 26.40 -3.39
C ALA A 26 2.74 25.12 -2.55
N ILE A 27 3.29 25.26 -1.33
CA ILE A 27 3.50 24.13 -0.41
C ILE A 27 2.16 23.59 0.09
N VAL A 28 1.22 24.45 0.49
CA VAL A 28 -0.11 24.03 0.97
C VAL A 28 -0.92 23.42 -0.17
N ALA A 29 -0.95 24.02 -1.35
CA ALA A 29 -1.66 23.48 -2.50
C ALA A 29 -0.99 22.19 -3.03
N GLY A 30 0.33 22.17 -3.13
CA GLY A 30 1.07 20.97 -3.55
C GLY A 30 1.01 19.84 -2.53
N GLY A 31 1.12 20.16 -1.23
CA GLY A 31 0.96 19.19 -0.14
C GLY A 31 -0.46 18.65 -0.06
N GLY A 32 -1.48 19.50 -0.18
CA GLY A 32 -2.89 19.07 -0.24
C GLY A 32 -3.16 18.16 -1.43
N TYR A 33 -2.63 18.48 -2.61
CA TYR A 33 -2.76 17.64 -3.79
C TYR A 33 -2.04 16.29 -3.66
N ALA A 34 -0.87 16.26 -3.02
CA ALA A 34 -0.16 15.00 -2.74
C ALA A 34 -0.91 14.10 -1.75
N LEU A 35 -1.58 14.70 -0.76
CA LEU A 35 -2.38 13.96 0.23
C LEU A 35 -3.70 13.43 -0.33
N THR A 36 -4.21 14.00 -1.43
CA THR A 36 -5.46 13.56 -2.09
C THR A 36 -5.21 12.62 -3.25
N ARG A 37 -3.95 12.42 -3.66
CA ARG A 37 -3.64 11.44 -4.71
C ARG A 37 -3.94 10.04 -4.20
N PRO A 38 -4.69 9.24 -4.98
CA PRO A 38 -4.78 7.81 -4.70
C PRO A 38 -3.36 7.23 -4.70
N PRO A 39 -3.07 6.23 -3.87
CA PRO A 39 -1.77 5.58 -3.88
C PRO A 39 -1.48 5.16 -5.32
N ARG A 40 -0.30 5.54 -5.83
CA ARG A 40 0.13 5.06 -7.14
C ARG A 40 0.30 3.56 -7.00
N VAL A 41 -0.65 2.82 -7.56
CA VAL A 41 -0.43 1.41 -7.85
C VAL A 41 0.76 1.40 -8.81
N GLN A 42 1.88 0.83 -8.39
CA GLN A 42 2.97 0.51 -9.30
C GLN A 42 2.38 -0.42 -10.37
N SER A 43 3.01 -0.50 -11.54
CA SER A 43 2.56 -1.44 -12.58
C SER A 43 2.27 -2.81 -11.94
N GLY A 44 1.04 -3.28 -12.10
CA GLY A 44 0.58 -4.50 -11.44
C GLY A 44 -0.93 -4.66 -11.53
N GLN A 45 -1.40 -5.84 -11.17
CA GLN A 45 -2.83 -6.19 -11.22
C GLN A 45 -3.50 -5.94 -9.85
N ILE A 46 -4.58 -5.15 -9.85
CA ILE A 46 -5.42 -4.97 -8.66
C ILE A 46 -6.17 -6.29 -8.41
N VAL A 47 -5.95 -6.89 -7.25
CA VAL A 47 -6.63 -8.12 -6.82
C VAL A 47 -7.93 -7.79 -6.08
N ASN A 48 -7.86 -6.87 -5.12
CA ASN A 48 -9.04 -6.32 -4.43
C ASN A 48 -8.74 -4.91 -3.90
N ALA A 49 -9.64 -4.35 -3.10
CA ALA A 49 -9.48 -3.00 -2.56
C ALA A 49 -8.23 -2.83 -1.67
N TRP A 50 -7.76 -3.90 -1.06
CA TRP A 50 -6.70 -3.88 -0.05
C TRP A 50 -5.33 -4.21 -0.62
N LEU A 51 -5.26 -4.87 -1.76
CA LEU A 51 -3.99 -5.32 -2.31
C LEU A 51 -3.94 -5.37 -3.83
N SER A 52 -2.73 -5.17 -4.34
CA SER A 52 -2.37 -5.38 -5.73
C SER A 52 -1.16 -6.30 -5.80
N LEU A 53 -1.08 -7.08 -6.87
CA LEU A 53 0.09 -7.87 -7.22
C LEU A 53 0.91 -7.07 -8.22
N LEU A 54 2.17 -6.83 -7.91
CA LEU A 54 3.08 -6.09 -8.79
C LEU A 54 3.71 -7.04 -9.82
N ASP A 55 4.19 -6.49 -10.94
CA ASP A 55 4.80 -7.25 -12.04
C ASP A 55 6.05 -8.06 -11.62
N ASP A 56 6.71 -7.64 -10.53
CA ASP A 56 7.84 -8.36 -9.94
C ASP A 56 7.43 -9.41 -8.89
N GLY A 57 6.15 -9.68 -8.78
CA GLY A 57 5.55 -10.63 -7.85
C GLY A 57 5.41 -10.11 -6.42
N ARG A 58 5.85 -8.90 -6.09
CA ARG A 58 5.60 -8.33 -4.76
C ARG A 58 4.12 -7.98 -4.58
N VAL A 59 3.66 -8.08 -3.34
CA VAL A 59 2.32 -7.64 -2.95
C VAL A 59 2.38 -6.20 -2.47
N GLN A 60 1.55 -5.32 -3.02
CA GLN A 60 1.35 -3.98 -2.49
C GLN A 60 0.08 -3.95 -1.64
N PHE A 61 0.24 -3.68 -0.35
CA PHE A 61 -0.85 -3.57 0.61
C PHE A 61 -1.24 -2.10 0.83
N VAL A 62 -2.53 -1.79 0.68
CA VAL A 62 -3.12 -0.48 0.94
C VAL A 62 -3.52 -0.40 2.41
N CYS A 63 -2.71 0.26 3.23
CA CYS A 63 -2.84 0.30 4.68
C CYS A 63 -3.64 1.52 5.14
N PRO A 64 -4.75 1.34 5.87
CA PRO A 64 -5.55 2.44 6.41
C PRO A 64 -5.02 3.02 7.73
N ALA A 65 -4.05 2.35 8.35
CA ALA A 65 -3.51 2.75 9.65
C ALA A 65 -2.26 3.62 9.52
N GLN A 66 -2.11 4.56 10.46
CA GLN A 66 -0.91 5.38 10.58
C GLN A 66 0.13 4.69 11.45
N ASN A 67 1.40 4.88 11.10
CA ASN A 67 2.50 4.47 11.98
C ASN A 67 2.81 5.62 12.97
N LEU A 68 2.52 5.38 14.23
CA LEU A 68 2.80 6.29 15.34
C LEU A 68 3.96 5.78 16.21
N GLY A 69 4.79 4.88 15.66
CA GLY A 69 5.86 4.18 16.38
C GLY A 69 5.45 2.80 16.93
N GLN A 70 4.15 2.44 16.88
CA GLN A 70 3.60 1.19 17.41
C GLN A 70 3.59 0.03 16.39
N GLY A 71 4.02 0.26 15.14
CA GLY A 71 4.14 -0.79 14.12
C GLY A 71 2.82 -1.30 13.55
N ALA A 72 1.69 -0.59 13.71
CA ALA A 72 0.39 -1.05 13.21
C ALA A 72 0.36 -1.39 11.71
N PRO A 73 0.95 -0.60 10.79
CA PRO A 73 0.98 -0.97 9.39
C PRO A 73 1.68 -2.29 9.11
N PHE A 74 2.76 -2.58 9.85
CA PHE A 74 3.47 -3.84 9.74
C PHE A 74 2.62 -5.02 10.24
N ALA A 75 1.99 -4.87 11.41
CA ALA A 75 1.10 -5.91 11.94
C ALA A 75 -0.07 -6.22 10.99
N LEU A 76 -0.67 -5.19 10.40
CA LEU A 76 -1.75 -5.37 9.42
C LEU A 76 -1.26 -6.05 8.14
N ALA A 77 -0.05 -5.72 7.67
CA ALA A 77 0.55 -6.38 6.52
C ALA A 77 0.83 -7.87 6.79
N LEU A 78 1.26 -8.23 8.01
CA LEU A 78 1.47 -9.62 8.40
C LEU A 78 0.16 -10.44 8.38
N ILE A 79 -0.95 -9.87 8.89
CA ILE A 79 -2.25 -10.53 8.88
C ILE A 79 -2.68 -10.87 7.45
N LEU A 80 -2.53 -9.90 6.54
CA LEU A 80 -2.86 -10.09 5.13
C LEU A 80 -1.96 -11.15 4.48
N ALA A 81 -0.64 -11.04 4.70
CA ALA A 81 0.36 -11.93 4.12
C ALA A 81 0.18 -13.38 4.56
N GLU A 82 -0.07 -13.60 5.86
CA GLU A 82 -0.31 -14.93 6.42
C GLU A 82 -1.53 -15.58 5.77
N GLU A 83 -2.65 -14.87 5.74
CA GLU A 83 -3.88 -15.42 5.16
C GLU A 83 -3.76 -15.68 3.65
N MET A 84 -3.01 -14.85 2.94
CA MET A 84 -2.74 -15.01 1.52
C MET A 84 -1.72 -16.13 1.24
N GLY A 85 -0.86 -16.47 2.21
CA GLY A 85 0.29 -17.36 2.03
C GLY A 85 1.47 -16.66 1.34
N ALA A 86 1.54 -15.34 1.44
CA ALA A 86 2.62 -14.53 0.89
C ALA A 86 3.80 -14.46 1.86
N ASP A 87 5.00 -14.27 1.32
CA ASP A 87 6.19 -13.92 2.11
C ASP A 87 6.06 -12.47 2.61
N PRO A 88 6.05 -12.21 3.93
CA PRO A 88 5.94 -10.85 4.46
C PRO A 88 7.05 -9.91 4.01
N ALA A 89 8.25 -10.43 3.73
CA ALA A 89 9.37 -9.63 3.20
C ALA A 89 9.10 -9.09 1.78
N ARG A 90 8.15 -9.68 1.08
CA ARG A 90 7.72 -9.29 -0.27
C ARG A 90 6.42 -8.48 -0.26
N VAL A 91 5.98 -7.99 0.90
CA VAL A 91 4.83 -7.11 1.03
C VAL A 91 5.31 -5.66 1.19
N THR A 92 4.89 -4.79 0.28
CA THR A 92 5.12 -3.35 0.37
C THR A 92 3.86 -2.65 0.88
N VAL A 93 4.02 -1.68 1.78
CA VAL A 93 2.91 -0.96 2.39
C VAL A 93 2.78 0.43 1.80
N VAL A 94 1.58 0.79 1.33
CA VAL A 94 1.24 2.15 0.89
C VAL A 94 0.07 2.68 1.70
N ALA A 95 0.02 3.99 1.93
CA ALA A 95 -1.07 4.59 2.69
C ALA A 95 -2.38 4.52 1.90
N ALA A 96 -3.47 4.17 2.58
CA ALA A 96 -4.80 4.21 1.99
C ALA A 96 -5.24 5.64 1.68
N PRO A 97 -6.01 5.86 0.60
CA PRO A 97 -6.66 7.14 0.34
C PRO A 97 -7.71 7.43 1.43
N ARG A 98 -8.16 8.68 1.51
CA ARG A 98 -9.22 9.10 2.44
C ARG A 98 -10.58 8.61 1.94
N ASP A 99 -10.83 7.33 2.11
CA ASP A 99 -12.09 6.67 1.74
C ASP A 99 -12.54 5.80 2.91
N ALA A 100 -13.26 6.41 3.85
CA ALA A 100 -13.73 5.73 5.05
C ALA A 100 -14.81 4.66 4.74
N ALA A 101 -15.53 4.81 3.64
CA ALA A 101 -16.50 3.79 3.22
C ALA A 101 -15.81 2.47 2.88
N ARG A 102 -14.60 2.55 2.32
CA ARG A 102 -13.81 1.37 1.91
C ARG A 102 -12.81 0.91 2.97
N TYR A 103 -12.17 1.85 3.65
CA TYR A 103 -11.03 1.60 4.55
C TYR A 103 -11.32 1.94 6.01
N GLY A 104 -12.58 2.22 6.36
CA GLY A 104 -12.96 2.54 7.72
C GLY A 104 -12.80 1.36 8.68
N ASN A 105 -12.40 1.65 9.91
CA ASN A 105 -12.29 0.67 10.97
C ASN A 105 -13.67 0.41 11.60
N PRO A 106 -14.20 -0.81 11.57
CA PRO A 106 -15.49 -1.15 12.17
C PRO A 106 -15.57 -0.79 13.67
N ASP A 107 -14.48 -0.94 14.41
CA ASP A 107 -14.42 -0.62 15.85
C ASP A 107 -14.42 0.90 16.13
N PHE A 108 -14.36 1.73 15.08
CA PHE A 108 -14.48 3.18 15.13
C PHE A 108 -15.63 3.69 14.26
N MET A 109 -16.73 2.98 14.21
CA MET A 109 -17.91 3.39 13.41
C MET A 109 -17.52 3.66 11.95
N SER A 110 -16.70 2.80 11.37
CA SER A 110 -16.17 2.92 10.00
C SER A 110 -15.38 4.21 9.72
N ARG A 111 -14.75 4.81 10.74
CA ARG A 111 -13.82 5.92 10.55
C ARG A 111 -12.38 5.42 10.36
N MET A 112 -11.59 6.14 9.62
CA MET A 112 -10.14 5.85 9.47
C MET A 112 -9.38 6.45 10.65
N VAL A 113 -9.33 5.72 11.77
CA VAL A 113 -8.68 6.14 13.01
C VAL A 113 -7.68 5.08 13.46
N THR A 114 -6.51 5.53 13.92
CA THR A 114 -5.46 4.70 14.52
C THR A 114 -5.31 5.11 15.97
N ALA A 115 -6.00 4.43 16.88
CA ALA A 115 -6.02 4.76 18.31
C ALA A 115 -6.60 3.60 19.14
N ASP A 116 -6.58 3.76 20.46
CA ASP A 116 -7.37 3.04 21.45
C ASP A 116 -7.25 1.51 21.37
N SER A 117 -6.09 1.01 20.97
CA SER A 117 -5.82 -0.43 20.77
C SER A 117 -6.84 -1.17 19.89
N LYS A 118 -7.63 -0.43 19.10
CA LYS A 118 -8.67 -0.99 18.23
C LYS A 118 -8.21 -1.18 16.77
N THR A 119 -7.03 -0.69 16.41
CA THR A 119 -6.58 -0.70 15.02
C THR A 119 -6.44 -2.14 14.51
N THR A 120 -5.58 -2.94 15.12
CA THR A 120 -5.36 -4.33 14.68
C THR A 120 -6.62 -5.15 14.81
N ARG A 121 -7.32 -5.06 15.93
CA ARG A 121 -8.55 -5.81 16.17
C ARG A 121 -9.65 -5.52 15.16
N GLY A 122 -9.90 -4.24 14.87
CA GLY A 122 -10.96 -3.83 13.97
C GLY A 122 -10.70 -4.17 12.50
N TYR A 123 -9.42 -4.13 12.07
CA TYR A 123 -9.05 -4.52 10.71
C TYR A 123 -8.81 -6.02 10.54
N TRP A 124 -8.64 -6.78 11.61
CA TRP A 124 -8.35 -8.22 11.57
C TRP A 124 -9.27 -9.01 10.63
N PRO A 125 -10.61 -8.99 10.81
CA PRO A 125 -11.50 -9.80 9.98
C PRO A 125 -11.50 -9.35 8.52
N LEU A 126 -11.38 -8.05 8.26
CA LEU A 126 -11.37 -7.48 6.90
C LEU A 126 -10.12 -7.92 6.14
N LEU A 127 -8.95 -7.88 6.77
CA LEU A 127 -7.69 -8.25 6.13
C LEU A 127 -7.56 -9.76 5.95
N ARG A 128 -8.08 -10.55 6.86
CA ARG A 128 -8.15 -12.00 6.67
C ARG A 128 -9.04 -12.38 5.49
N LEU A 129 -10.19 -11.74 5.36
CA LEU A 129 -11.06 -11.95 4.19
C LEU A 129 -10.35 -11.54 2.90
N ALA A 130 -9.74 -10.35 2.87
CA ALA A 130 -9.02 -9.86 1.70
C ALA A 130 -7.85 -10.79 1.29
N GLY A 131 -7.09 -11.29 2.25
CA GLY A 131 -6.00 -12.25 2.02
C GLY A 131 -6.52 -13.59 1.48
N ALA A 132 -7.63 -14.10 2.04
CA ALA A 132 -8.25 -15.35 1.59
C ALA A 132 -8.81 -15.24 0.16
N GLU A 133 -9.42 -14.10 -0.19
CA GLU A 133 -9.86 -13.81 -1.55
C GLU A 133 -8.69 -13.79 -2.53
N ALA A 134 -7.60 -13.12 -2.16
CA ALA A 134 -6.39 -13.07 -2.96
C ALA A 134 -5.79 -14.47 -3.16
N ARG A 135 -5.68 -15.26 -2.10
CA ARG A 135 -5.21 -16.65 -2.18
C ARG A 135 -6.05 -17.47 -3.18
N LYS A 136 -7.37 -17.37 -3.10
CA LYS A 136 -8.27 -18.06 -4.05
C LYS A 136 -8.03 -17.59 -5.48
N ALA A 137 -7.88 -16.31 -5.72
CA ALA A 137 -7.60 -15.74 -7.04
C ALA A 137 -6.27 -16.25 -7.61
N MET A 138 -5.20 -16.31 -6.78
CA MET A 138 -3.89 -16.85 -7.19
C MET A 138 -4.00 -18.32 -7.59
N ILE A 139 -4.64 -19.16 -6.77
CA ILE A 139 -4.86 -20.57 -7.08
C ILE A 139 -5.64 -20.72 -8.38
N ALA A 140 -6.75 -20.00 -8.53
CA ALA A 140 -7.58 -20.09 -9.74
C ALA A 140 -6.81 -19.67 -11.01
N THR A 141 -5.94 -18.66 -10.91
CA THR A 141 -5.12 -18.19 -12.02
C THR A 141 -4.06 -19.23 -12.41
N ALA A 142 -3.33 -19.78 -11.43
CA ALA A 142 -2.34 -20.82 -11.65
C ALA A 142 -2.97 -22.10 -12.24
N CYS A 143 -4.12 -22.51 -11.73
CA CYS A 143 -4.84 -23.67 -12.24
C CYS A 143 -5.26 -23.51 -13.69
N ARG A 144 -5.76 -22.32 -14.09
CA ARG A 144 -6.08 -22.02 -15.49
C ARG A 144 -4.86 -22.02 -16.38
N ALA A 145 -3.75 -21.43 -15.92
CA ALA A 145 -2.52 -21.33 -16.70
C ALA A 145 -1.83 -22.69 -16.91
N ARG A 146 -1.91 -23.59 -15.93
CA ARG A 146 -1.18 -24.86 -15.90
C ARG A 146 -2.05 -26.10 -16.09
N GLY A 147 -3.36 -25.96 -16.21
CA GLY A 147 -4.28 -27.09 -16.29
C GLY A 147 -4.39 -27.92 -14.99
N TRP A 148 -4.09 -27.31 -13.83
CA TRP A 148 -4.14 -27.98 -12.55
C TRP A 148 -5.56 -27.99 -11.95
N GLN A 149 -5.85 -28.97 -11.11
CA GLN A 149 -7.09 -28.98 -10.35
C GLN A 149 -6.95 -28.14 -9.07
N VAL A 150 -7.97 -27.33 -8.75
CA VAL A 150 -7.93 -26.41 -7.59
C VAL A 150 -7.70 -27.17 -6.27
N VAL A 151 -8.30 -28.38 -6.14
CA VAL A 151 -8.19 -29.25 -4.96
C VAL A 151 -6.74 -29.72 -4.72
N ASP A 152 -5.94 -29.80 -5.76
CA ASP A 152 -4.54 -30.24 -5.70
C ASP A 152 -3.55 -29.10 -5.44
N CYS A 153 -4.03 -27.86 -5.40
CA CYS A 153 -3.19 -26.68 -5.25
C CYS A 153 -3.24 -26.10 -3.83
N ALA A 154 -2.12 -25.52 -3.41
CA ALA A 154 -2.01 -24.73 -2.19
C ALA A 154 -1.08 -23.55 -2.42
N VAL A 155 -1.21 -22.48 -1.64
CA VAL A 155 -0.21 -21.42 -1.60
C VAL A 155 0.78 -21.71 -0.48
N GLN A 156 2.06 -21.67 -0.80
CA GLN A 156 3.19 -21.82 0.12
C GLN A 156 4.34 -20.93 -0.32
N ALA A 157 4.97 -20.23 0.62
CA ALA A 157 6.16 -19.44 0.39
C ALA A 157 6.08 -18.53 -0.86
N HIS A 158 4.96 -17.80 -1.00
CA HIS A 158 4.76 -16.84 -2.09
C HIS A 158 4.60 -17.46 -3.48
N ALA A 159 4.15 -18.71 -3.55
CA ALA A 159 3.89 -19.43 -4.80
C ALA A 159 2.67 -20.34 -4.66
N VAL A 160 2.00 -20.61 -5.78
CA VAL A 160 1.01 -21.68 -5.87
C VAL A 160 1.74 -22.99 -6.19
N VAL A 161 1.55 -23.99 -5.34
CA VAL A 161 2.19 -25.30 -5.44
C VAL A 161 1.14 -26.35 -5.81
N HIS A 162 1.41 -27.13 -6.85
CA HIS A 162 0.62 -28.30 -7.23
C HIS A 162 1.16 -29.53 -6.47
N ARG A 163 0.44 -29.97 -5.45
CA ARG A 163 0.87 -31.02 -4.52
C ARG A 163 1.25 -32.35 -5.20
N PRO A 164 0.50 -32.88 -6.18
CA PRO A 164 0.83 -34.16 -6.79
C PRO A 164 2.15 -34.18 -7.57
N SER A 165 2.48 -33.07 -8.24
CA SER A 165 3.71 -33.02 -9.06
C SER A 165 4.87 -32.25 -8.40
N GLY A 166 4.62 -31.51 -7.33
CA GLY A 166 5.60 -30.61 -6.72
C GLY A 166 5.91 -29.35 -7.57
N ALA A 167 5.28 -29.19 -8.71
CA ALA A 167 5.47 -28.01 -9.55
C ALA A 167 4.89 -26.77 -8.87
N SER A 168 5.53 -25.62 -9.11
CA SER A 168 5.07 -24.35 -8.53
C SER A 168 4.98 -23.24 -9.58
N MET A 169 4.18 -22.23 -9.27
CA MET A 169 4.06 -20.99 -10.02
C MET A 169 4.17 -19.83 -9.02
N SER A 170 5.17 -18.98 -9.18
CA SER A 170 5.36 -17.84 -8.27
C SER A 170 4.29 -16.77 -8.50
N PHE A 171 4.15 -15.83 -7.57
CA PHE A 171 3.21 -14.72 -7.75
C PHE A 171 3.63 -13.75 -8.87
N GLY A 172 4.88 -13.82 -9.34
CA GLY A 172 5.39 -13.00 -10.44
C GLY A 172 5.32 -13.66 -11.82
N ASP A 173 4.92 -14.93 -11.90
CA ASP A 173 4.75 -15.67 -13.15
C ASP A 173 3.35 -15.44 -13.75
#